data_fd8ea90a53453032ba1283c610f3244b
#
_entry.id   fd8ea90a53453032ba1283c610f3244b
#
_cell.length_a   1.000
_cell.length_b   1.000
_cell.length_c   1.000
_cell.angle_alpha   90.00
_cell.angle_beta   90.00
_cell.angle_gamma   90.00
#
_symmetry.space_group_name_H-M   'P 1'
#
loop_
_entity.id
_entity.type
_entity.pdbx_description
1 polymer ?
#
loop_
_entity_poly.entity_id
_entity_poly.type
_entity_poly.pdbx_seq_one_letter_code
_entity_poly.pdbx_strand_id
1 'polypeptide(L)'
;MESQDWFEYIRSLVLEQEAQRLRLEEATALTEPKGQQYGSIGHGSGSGDASAPIIKAMEAREAYEKKQMILERLLEIAYTILYGTDGKGGLAGNVSSAAADCICGHYLLGMSWREVADEMVRPESTDGPQWCKRKAYRAFEWMERHRHE
;
A
#
# COMPACT_ATOMS: atom_id res chain seq x y z
N MET A 1 13.48 4.79 -14.86
CA MET A 1 12.24 4.09 -14.48
C MET A 1 11.05 4.89 -15.00
N GLU A 2 10.20 4.24 -15.76
CA GLU A 2 9.01 4.89 -16.26
C GLU A 2 8.01 5.14 -15.13
N SER A 3 7.14 6.12 -15.34
CA SER A 3 6.14 6.48 -14.32
C SER A 3 5.27 5.30 -13.90
N GLN A 4 4.82 4.51 -14.88
CA GLN A 4 4.00 3.34 -14.61
C GLN A 4 4.75 2.34 -13.71
N ASP A 5 6.01 2.06 -14.02
CA ASP A 5 6.84 1.14 -13.24
C ASP A 5 7.01 1.63 -11.81
N TRP A 6 7.18 2.92 -11.62
CA TRP A 6 7.32 3.52 -10.31
C TRP A 6 6.04 3.34 -9.48
N PHE A 7 4.87 3.58 -10.09
CA PHE A 7 3.59 3.36 -9.40
C PHE A 7 3.33 1.87 -9.13
N GLU A 8 3.73 0.99 -10.04
CA GLU A 8 3.64 -0.46 -9.82
C GLU A 8 4.52 -0.90 -8.64
N TYR A 9 5.70 -0.31 -8.53
CA TYR A 9 6.58 -0.56 -7.39
C TYR A 9 5.91 -0.15 -6.07
N ILE A 10 5.31 1.03 -6.04
CA ILE A 10 4.57 1.49 -4.86
C ILE A 10 3.44 0.51 -4.52
N ARG A 11 2.68 0.09 -5.52
CA ARG A 11 1.60 -0.87 -5.30
C ARG A 11 2.11 -2.16 -4.68
N SER A 12 3.23 -2.68 -5.16
CA SER A 12 3.81 -3.90 -4.61
C SER A 12 4.19 -3.72 -3.14
N LEU A 13 4.72 -2.55 -2.77
CA LEU A 13 5.04 -2.24 -1.38
C LEU A 13 3.78 -2.13 -0.52
N VAL A 14 2.73 -1.50 -1.04
CA VAL A 14 1.45 -1.38 -0.34
C VAL A 14 0.90 -2.75 -0.01
N LEU A 15 0.85 -3.64 -1.01
CA LEU A 15 0.32 -4.99 -0.83
C LEU A 15 1.20 -5.83 0.10
N GLU A 16 2.51 -5.72 -0.03
CA GLU A 16 3.45 -6.42 0.83
C GLU A 16 3.31 -5.97 2.29
N GLN A 17 3.22 -4.66 2.52
CA GLN A 17 3.07 -4.13 3.87
C GLN A 17 1.74 -4.52 4.50
N GLU A 18 0.67 -4.56 3.73
CA GLU A 18 -0.63 -5.02 4.23
C GLU A 18 -0.57 -6.48 4.64
N ALA A 19 0.04 -7.34 3.82
CA ALA A 19 0.21 -8.75 4.15
C ALA A 19 1.06 -8.91 5.42
N GLN A 20 2.12 -8.13 5.55
CA GLN A 20 3.00 -8.18 6.70
C GLN A 20 2.30 -7.68 7.96
N ARG A 21 1.49 -6.64 7.85
CA ARG A 21 0.70 -6.14 8.97
C ARG A 21 -0.23 -7.22 9.53
N LEU A 22 -0.91 -7.94 8.64
CA LEU A 22 -1.80 -9.02 9.04
C LEU A 22 -1.03 -10.14 9.75
N ARG A 23 0.14 -10.51 9.25
CA ARG A 23 0.97 -11.53 9.87
C ARG A 23 1.45 -11.12 11.25
N LEU A 24 1.81 -9.84 11.42
CA LEU A 24 2.24 -9.32 12.71
C LEU A 24 1.08 -9.28 13.71
N GLU A 25 -0.11 -8.94 13.27
CA GLU A 25 -1.30 -8.97 14.11
C GLU A 25 -1.61 -10.39 14.58
N GLU A 26 -1.54 -11.37 13.68
CA GLU A 26 -1.73 -12.76 14.02
C GLU A 26 -0.67 -13.25 15.01
N ALA A 27 0.59 -12.92 14.78
CA ALA A 27 1.67 -13.30 15.67
C ALA A 27 1.51 -12.67 17.04
N THR A 28 1.07 -11.41 17.10
CA THR A 28 0.80 -10.73 18.38
C THR A 28 -0.34 -11.41 19.12
N ALA A 29 -1.39 -11.77 18.43
CA ALA A 29 -2.54 -12.45 19.04
C ALA A 29 -2.12 -13.81 19.61
N LEU A 30 -1.22 -14.51 18.94
CA LEU A 30 -0.72 -15.81 19.40
C LEU A 30 0.24 -15.68 20.59
N THR A 31 0.95 -14.56 20.70
CA THR A 31 1.92 -14.34 21.77
C THR A 31 1.34 -13.62 22.97
N GLU A 32 0.14 -13.05 22.88
CA GLU A 32 -0.51 -12.41 24.01
C GLU A 32 -0.82 -13.43 25.08
N PRO A 33 -0.34 -13.22 26.29
CA PRO A 33 -0.59 -14.16 27.37
C PRO A 33 -2.07 -14.10 27.79
N LYS A 34 -2.71 -15.25 27.75
CA LYS A 34 -4.03 -15.41 28.33
C LYS A 34 -3.80 -15.89 29.75
N GLY A 35 -4.57 -15.39 30.69
CA GLY A 35 -4.35 -15.64 32.09
C GLY A 35 -4.12 -17.10 32.45
N GLN A 36 -4.88 -18.00 31.86
CA GLN A 36 -4.79 -19.41 32.18
C GLN A 36 -3.55 -20.11 31.61
N GLN A 37 -2.76 -19.45 30.82
CA GLN A 37 -1.57 -20.02 30.23
C GLN A 37 -0.33 -19.86 31.11
N TYR A 38 -0.42 -19.03 32.11
CA TYR A 38 0.71 -18.76 32.97
C TYR A 38 1.16 -19.99 33.75
N GLY A 39 0.24 -20.83 34.11
CA GLY A 39 0.59 -22.04 34.85
C GLY A 39 1.43 -23.02 34.05
N SER A 40 1.20 -23.09 32.75
CA SER A 40 1.96 -23.99 31.91
C SER A 40 3.32 -23.45 31.52
N ILE A 41 3.50 -22.15 31.61
CA ILE A 41 4.77 -21.50 31.25
C ILE A 41 5.84 -21.80 32.30
N GLY A 42 5.42 -22.09 33.51
CA GLY A 42 6.35 -22.44 34.58
C GLY A 42 7.26 -23.62 34.26
N HIS A 43 6.90 -24.39 33.28
CA HIS A 43 7.70 -25.48 32.85
C HIS A 43 8.85 -25.12 31.95
N GLY A 44 9.04 -23.87 31.74
CA GLY A 44 10.00 -23.35 30.82
C GLY A 44 11.28 -24.13 30.65
N SER A 45 11.35 -25.24 31.19
CA SER A 45 12.43 -26.20 31.01
C SER A 45 13.79 -25.54 30.83
N GLY A 46 13.92 -24.36 31.31
CA GLY A 46 15.16 -23.63 31.28
C GLY A 46 15.70 -23.35 29.89
N SER A 47 14.98 -23.68 28.86
CA SER A 47 15.47 -23.37 27.54
C SER A 47 15.41 -21.86 27.36
N GLY A 48 16.54 -21.22 27.23
CA GLY A 48 16.62 -19.82 26.89
C GLY A 48 15.88 -19.47 25.62
N ASP A 49 15.43 -20.48 24.90
CA ASP A 49 14.70 -20.32 23.66
C ASP A 49 13.32 -19.72 23.80
N ALA A 50 12.81 -19.60 25.03
CA ALA A 50 11.52 -18.95 25.28
C ALA A 50 11.52 -17.48 24.84
N SER A 51 12.69 -16.84 24.79
CA SER A 51 12.82 -15.46 24.35
C SER A 51 13.02 -15.32 22.84
N ALA A 52 13.42 -16.37 22.15
CA ALA A 52 13.72 -16.32 20.73
C ALA A 52 12.51 -15.91 19.87
N PRO A 53 11.29 -16.43 20.09
CA PRO A 53 10.13 -15.97 19.34
C PRO A 53 9.81 -14.50 19.57
N ILE A 54 10.03 -14.00 20.79
CA ILE A 54 9.80 -12.60 21.13
C ILE A 54 10.79 -11.71 20.39
N ILE A 55 12.07 -12.11 20.34
CA ILE A 55 13.12 -11.37 19.65
C ILE A 55 12.80 -11.31 18.15
N LYS A 56 12.40 -12.45 17.56
CA LYS A 56 12.04 -12.51 16.14
C LYS A 56 10.84 -11.62 15.84
N ALA A 57 9.85 -11.60 16.72
CA ALA A 57 8.68 -10.75 16.56
C ALA A 57 9.06 -9.27 16.62
N MET A 58 9.95 -8.90 17.52
CA MET A 58 10.44 -7.52 17.63
C MET A 58 11.22 -7.11 16.39
N GLU A 59 12.09 -7.98 15.88
CA GLU A 59 12.86 -7.72 14.67
C GLU A 59 11.95 -7.57 13.45
N ALA A 60 10.93 -8.42 13.35
CA ALA A 60 9.95 -8.35 12.26
C ALA A 60 9.17 -7.03 12.32
N ARG A 61 8.81 -6.60 13.52
CA ARG A 61 8.10 -5.33 13.71
C ARG A 61 8.98 -4.14 13.33
N GLU A 62 10.24 -4.16 13.74
CA GLU A 62 11.18 -3.10 13.37
C GLU A 62 11.37 -3.01 11.86
N ALA A 63 11.51 -4.17 11.20
CA ALA A 63 11.63 -4.22 9.74
C ALA A 63 10.38 -3.67 9.06
N TYR A 64 9.20 -4.03 9.58
CA TYR A 64 7.93 -3.52 9.08
C TYR A 64 7.86 -1.99 9.24
N GLU A 65 8.21 -1.48 10.40
CA GLU A 65 8.15 -0.04 10.68
C GLU A 65 9.08 0.76 9.77
N LYS A 66 10.29 0.23 9.50
CA LYS A 66 11.24 0.88 8.59
C LYS A 66 10.69 0.96 7.17
N LYS A 67 10.13 -0.16 6.67
CA LYS A 67 9.51 -0.19 5.34
C LYS A 67 8.30 0.72 5.28
N GLN A 68 7.53 0.77 6.36
CA GLN A 68 6.34 1.62 6.43
C GLN A 68 6.71 3.10 6.32
N MET A 69 7.79 3.53 6.96
CA MET A 69 8.26 4.91 6.84
C MET A 69 8.66 5.25 5.41
N ILE A 70 9.35 4.32 4.74
CA ILE A 70 9.72 4.50 3.34
C ILE A 70 8.48 4.60 2.47
N LEU A 71 7.53 3.70 2.68
CA LEU A 71 6.28 3.69 1.91
C LEU A 71 5.49 4.99 2.11
N GLU A 72 5.37 5.45 3.35
CA GLU A 72 4.66 6.70 3.65
C GLU A 72 5.28 7.88 2.90
N ARG A 73 6.60 7.93 2.82
CA ARG A 73 7.29 8.97 2.07
C ARG A 73 7.01 8.88 0.58
N LEU A 74 7.02 7.67 0.03
CA LEU A 74 6.69 7.45 -1.38
C LEU A 74 5.24 7.84 -1.67
N LEU A 75 4.33 7.52 -0.75
CA LEU A 75 2.92 7.88 -0.90
C LEU A 75 2.72 9.40 -0.90
N GLU A 76 3.43 10.14 -0.06
CA GLU A 76 3.37 11.60 -0.06
C GLU A 76 3.79 12.16 -1.41
N ILE A 77 4.89 11.64 -1.96
CA ILE A 77 5.39 12.05 -3.27
C ILE A 77 4.35 11.71 -4.35
N ALA A 78 3.80 10.51 -4.29
CA ALA A 78 2.79 10.05 -5.25
C ALA A 78 1.53 10.93 -5.20
N TYR A 79 1.04 11.25 -4.01
CA TYR A 79 -0.12 12.13 -3.86
C TYR A 79 0.14 13.51 -4.45
N THR A 80 1.34 14.03 -4.26
CA THR A 80 1.71 15.33 -4.84
C THR A 80 1.72 15.26 -6.37
N ILE A 81 2.23 14.17 -6.93
CA ILE A 81 2.22 13.97 -8.38
C ILE A 81 0.78 13.93 -8.91
N LEU A 82 -0.11 13.22 -8.20
CA LEU A 82 -1.49 13.06 -8.65
C LEU A 82 -2.35 14.28 -8.43
N TYR A 83 -2.24 14.93 -7.29
CA TYR A 83 -3.19 15.97 -6.87
C TYR A 83 -2.56 17.36 -6.71
N GLY A 84 -1.26 17.47 -6.87
CA GLY A 84 -0.55 18.72 -6.74
C GLY A 84 -0.41 19.18 -5.31
N THR A 85 -0.11 20.47 -5.15
CA THR A 85 0.09 21.09 -3.84
C THR A 85 -1.16 21.92 -3.51
N ASP A 86 -1.68 21.74 -2.30
CA ASP A 86 -2.90 22.43 -1.83
C ASP A 86 -4.10 22.20 -2.75
N GLY A 87 -4.19 21.00 -3.32
CA GLY A 87 -5.30 20.63 -4.19
C GLY A 87 -5.26 21.29 -5.56
N LYS A 88 -4.13 21.88 -5.92
CA LYS A 88 -3.97 22.56 -7.22
C LYS A 88 -2.85 21.91 -8.02
N GLY A 89 -3.08 21.73 -9.29
CA GLY A 89 -2.11 21.16 -10.20
C GLY A 89 -2.11 19.65 -10.17
N GLY A 90 -0.93 19.05 -10.37
CA GLY A 90 -0.78 17.60 -10.46
C GLY A 90 -1.52 17.02 -11.66
N LEU A 91 -1.61 15.71 -11.70
CA LEU A 91 -2.32 15.01 -12.77
C LEU A 91 -3.80 15.39 -12.80
N ALA A 92 -4.42 15.49 -11.62
CA ALA A 92 -5.84 15.83 -11.51
C ALA A 92 -6.16 17.20 -12.12
N GLY A 93 -5.30 18.17 -11.89
CA GLY A 93 -5.50 19.52 -12.43
C GLY A 93 -5.12 19.69 -13.90
N ASN A 94 -4.12 18.94 -14.35
CA ASN A 94 -3.58 19.09 -15.71
C ASN A 94 -4.17 18.12 -16.73
N VAL A 95 -4.65 16.97 -16.30
CA VAL A 95 -5.17 15.94 -17.20
C VAL A 95 -6.62 15.60 -16.85
N SER A 96 -6.83 14.96 -15.71
CA SER A 96 -8.15 14.46 -15.34
C SER A 96 -8.15 14.01 -13.88
N SER A 97 -9.12 14.49 -13.11
CA SER A 97 -9.29 14.01 -11.73
C SER A 97 -9.67 12.53 -11.71
N ALA A 98 -10.44 12.07 -12.70
CA ALA A 98 -10.81 10.66 -12.81
C ALA A 98 -9.57 9.78 -13.01
N ALA A 99 -8.62 10.22 -13.84
CA ALA A 99 -7.37 9.48 -14.04
C ALA A 99 -6.54 9.42 -12.75
N ALA A 100 -6.43 10.54 -12.04
CA ALA A 100 -5.72 10.58 -10.76
C ALA A 100 -6.37 9.66 -9.75
N ASP A 101 -7.69 9.64 -9.67
CA ASP A 101 -8.43 8.78 -8.75
C ASP A 101 -8.27 7.30 -9.10
N CYS A 102 -8.26 6.95 -10.38
CA CYS A 102 -8.01 5.57 -10.81
C CYS A 102 -6.62 5.11 -10.39
N ILE A 103 -5.61 5.94 -10.59
CA ILE A 103 -4.23 5.62 -10.19
C ILE A 103 -4.12 5.53 -8.67
N CYS A 104 -4.69 6.48 -7.96
CA CYS A 104 -4.69 6.46 -6.50
C CYS A 104 -5.32 5.18 -5.95
N GLY A 105 -6.50 4.83 -6.41
CA GLY A 105 -7.20 3.64 -5.93
C GLY A 105 -6.43 2.36 -6.18
N HIS A 106 -5.94 2.17 -7.39
CA HIS A 106 -5.25 0.92 -7.72
C HIS A 106 -3.83 0.85 -7.15
N TYR A 107 -3.04 1.91 -7.31
CA TYR A 107 -1.61 1.87 -6.98
C TYR A 107 -1.30 2.29 -5.55
N LEU A 108 -2.01 3.26 -5.00
CA LEU A 108 -1.71 3.75 -3.66
C LEU A 108 -2.55 3.08 -2.57
N LEU A 109 -3.78 2.71 -2.89
CA LEU A 109 -4.67 2.04 -1.95
C LEU A 109 -4.69 0.52 -2.11
N GLY A 110 -4.03 0.00 -3.15
CA GLY A 110 -3.93 -1.44 -3.37
C GLY A 110 -5.20 -2.11 -3.89
N MET A 111 -6.17 -1.34 -4.35
CA MET A 111 -7.43 -1.87 -4.85
C MET A 111 -7.27 -2.59 -6.19
N SER A 112 -8.09 -3.59 -6.44
CA SER A 112 -8.17 -4.18 -7.77
C SER A 112 -8.85 -3.19 -8.72
N TRP A 113 -8.65 -3.38 -10.02
CA TRP A 113 -9.33 -2.52 -11.00
C TRP A 113 -10.85 -2.59 -10.89
N ARG A 114 -11.39 -3.73 -10.50
CA ARG A 114 -12.83 -3.90 -10.29
C ARG A 114 -13.31 -3.05 -9.11
N GLU A 115 -12.57 -3.08 -8.01
CA GLU A 115 -12.88 -2.27 -6.83
C GLU A 115 -12.82 -0.78 -7.15
N VAL A 116 -11.79 -0.36 -7.89
CA VAL A 116 -11.68 1.03 -8.34
C VAL A 116 -12.88 1.41 -9.19
N ALA A 117 -13.25 0.55 -10.13
CA ALA A 117 -14.39 0.82 -11.03
C ALA A 117 -15.71 0.95 -10.27
N ASP A 118 -15.90 0.17 -9.22
CA ASP A 118 -17.12 0.22 -8.42
C ASP A 118 -17.28 1.55 -7.69
N GLU A 119 -16.18 2.24 -7.40
CA GLU A 119 -16.21 3.53 -6.73
C GLU A 119 -16.21 4.72 -7.67
N MET A 120 -15.96 4.51 -8.96
CA MET A 120 -15.85 5.59 -9.92
C MET A 120 -17.17 5.90 -10.60
N VAL A 121 -17.44 7.20 -10.77
CA VAL A 121 -18.54 7.66 -11.62
C VAL A 121 -18.09 7.55 -13.06
N ARG A 122 -18.73 6.69 -13.84
CA ARG A 122 -18.36 6.39 -15.22
C ARG A 122 -19.60 6.13 -16.07
N PRO A 123 -19.48 6.21 -17.40
CA PRO A 123 -20.61 5.86 -18.26
C PRO A 123 -21.06 4.41 -18.04
N GLU A 124 -22.36 4.19 -17.90
CA GLU A 124 -22.92 2.88 -17.58
C GLU A 124 -22.61 1.81 -18.62
N SER A 125 -22.46 2.20 -19.86
CA SER A 125 -22.22 1.27 -20.96
C SER A 125 -20.77 0.81 -21.06
N THR A 126 -19.87 1.29 -20.17
CA THR A 126 -18.45 0.96 -20.27
C THR A 126 -18.08 -0.23 -19.39
N ASP A 127 -17.09 -0.99 -19.86
CA ASP A 127 -16.43 -1.99 -19.02
C ASP A 127 -15.64 -1.23 -17.97
N GLY A 128 -16.07 -1.31 -16.71
CA GLY A 128 -15.51 -0.54 -15.61
C GLY A 128 -14.01 -0.70 -15.43
N PRO A 129 -13.50 -1.94 -15.22
CA PRO A 129 -12.07 -2.15 -15.06
C PRO A 129 -11.24 -1.65 -16.26
N GLN A 130 -11.69 -1.89 -17.47
CA GLN A 130 -10.99 -1.43 -18.66
C GLN A 130 -11.00 0.08 -18.80
N TRP A 131 -12.12 0.72 -18.46
CA TRP A 131 -12.22 2.18 -18.47
C TRP A 131 -11.19 2.80 -17.51
N CYS A 132 -11.10 2.26 -16.29
CA CYS A 132 -10.14 2.75 -15.29
C CYS A 132 -8.70 2.53 -15.73
N LYS A 133 -8.39 1.35 -16.30
CA LYS A 133 -7.05 1.05 -16.83
C LYS A 133 -6.66 2.02 -17.93
N ARG A 134 -7.57 2.29 -18.87
CA ARG A 134 -7.29 3.23 -19.96
C ARG A 134 -7.02 4.62 -19.45
N LYS A 135 -7.80 5.08 -18.48
CA LYS A 135 -7.57 6.39 -17.85
C LYS A 135 -6.18 6.46 -17.23
N ALA A 136 -5.80 5.43 -16.49
CA ALA A 136 -4.49 5.37 -15.85
C ALA A 136 -3.35 5.34 -16.88
N TYR A 137 -3.46 4.50 -17.90
CA TYR A 137 -2.40 4.35 -18.90
C TYR A 137 -2.20 5.62 -19.73
N ARG A 138 -3.28 6.30 -20.08
CA ARG A 138 -3.19 7.58 -20.78
C ARG A 138 -2.51 8.63 -19.91
N ALA A 139 -2.78 8.59 -18.62
CA ALA A 139 -2.13 9.50 -17.68
C ALA A 139 -0.64 9.20 -17.57
N PHE A 140 -0.24 7.95 -17.53
CA PHE A 140 1.17 7.58 -17.51
C PHE A 140 1.89 8.03 -18.79
N GLU A 141 1.24 7.88 -19.95
CA GLU A 141 1.77 8.38 -21.21
C GLU A 141 1.97 9.89 -21.17
N TRP A 142 0.99 10.60 -20.61
CA TRP A 142 1.11 12.05 -20.45
C TRP A 142 2.29 12.41 -19.56
N MET A 143 2.47 11.71 -18.43
CA MET A 143 3.59 11.94 -17.52
C MET A 143 4.94 11.74 -18.23
N GLU A 144 5.05 10.69 -19.05
CA GLU A 144 6.29 10.42 -19.77
C GLU A 144 6.60 11.51 -20.79
N ARG A 145 5.58 12.01 -21.48
CA ARG A 145 5.77 13.10 -22.44
C ARG A 145 6.18 14.41 -21.78
N HIS A 146 5.77 14.63 -20.55
CA HIS A 146 6.04 15.88 -19.82
C HIS A 146 7.15 15.76 -18.80
N ARG A 147 7.82 14.64 -18.78
CA ARG A 147 8.85 14.35 -17.79
C ARG A 147 10.07 15.27 -17.86
N HIS A 148 10.35 15.80 -19.02
CA HIS A 148 11.54 16.62 -19.27
C HIS A 148 11.22 18.12 -19.36
N GLU A 149 10.00 18.51 -19.01
CA GLU A 149 9.61 19.93 -19.02
C GLU A 149 9.89 20.64 -17.71
#